data_86c2dceba32b17f44931552a0740479b
#
_entry.id   86c2dceba32b17f44931552a0740479b
#
_cell.length_a   1.000
_cell.length_b   1.000
_cell.length_c   1.000
_cell.angle_alpha   90.00
_cell.angle_beta   90.00
_cell.angle_gamma   90.00
#
_symmetry.space_group_name_H-M   'P 1'
#
loop_
_entity.id
_entity.type
_entity.pdbx_description
1 polymer ?
#
loop_
_entity_poly.entity_id
_entity_poly.type
_entity_poly.pdbx_seq_one_letter_code
_entity_poly.pdbx_strand_id
1 'polypeptide(L)'
;CAGVTTYKAVKVAGTRPSDLVAVFGIGGLGHLALQYAKVAGASVVAVDLLDSKLELAKELGADYTVNAKEQDPIEYIQSLGGADQVVVLAVSPKAFEQAFNSLKRGGTMVMVALPADNDMTLPIFQTVLKGITIKGSIVGTRKDMAEVFEIHRQGKTKVISQSRKLESVNEDFDDVEHGKVDARLVFDFR
;
A
#
# COMPACT_ATOMS: atom_id res chain seq x y z
N CYS A 1 -9.87 -4.45 -10.11
CA CYS A 1 -8.95 -5.20 -9.25
C CYS A 1 -8.30 -4.30 -8.18
N ALA A 2 -7.58 -3.23 -8.57
CA ALA A 2 -6.79 -2.43 -7.61
C ALA A 2 -7.62 -1.87 -6.45
N GLY A 3 -8.80 -1.32 -6.71
CA GLY A 3 -9.67 -0.75 -5.68
C GLY A 3 -10.12 -1.79 -4.66
N VAL A 4 -10.66 -2.89 -5.11
CA VAL A 4 -11.18 -3.95 -4.20
C VAL A 4 -10.06 -4.62 -3.43
N THR A 5 -8.90 -4.86 -4.06
CA THR A 5 -7.73 -5.47 -3.41
C THR A 5 -7.23 -4.63 -2.24
N THR A 6 -7.06 -3.33 -2.46
CA THR A 6 -6.53 -2.42 -1.45
C THR A 6 -7.54 -2.10 -0.35
N TYR A 7 -8.81 -1.94 -0.71
CA TYR A 7 -9.89 -1.83 0.27
C TYR A 7 -9.95 -3.05 1.18
N LYS A 8 -9.93 -4.26 0.58
CA LYS A 8 -9.94 -5.52 1.34
C LYS A 8 -8.73 -5.64 2.25
N ALA A 9 -7.54 -5.25 1.80
CA ALA A 9 -6.32 -5.28 2.60
C ALA A 9 -6.44 -4.41 3.86
N VAL A 10 -6.92 -3.17 3.73
CA VAL A 10 -7.16 -2.25 4.86
C VAL A 10 -8.23 -2.80 5.81
N LYS A 11 -9.30 -3.38 5.27
CA LYS A 11 -10.38 -4.02 6.05
C LYS A 11 -9.86 -5.24 6.84
N VAL A 12 -9.06 -6.10 6.20
CA VAL A 12 -8.44 -7.30 6.82
C VAL A 12 -7.39 -6.91 7.87
N ALA A 13 -6.69 -5.79 7.66
CA ALA A 13 -5.78 -5.23 8.65
C ALA A 13 -6.49 -4.88 9.96
N GLY A 14 -7.80 -4.62 9.91
CA GLY A 14 -8.58 -4.20 11.07
C GLY A 14 -8.35 -2.74 11.43
N THR A 15 -8.01 -1.91 10.44
CA THR A 15 -7.72 -0.49 10.61
C THR A 15 -8.87 0.26 11.29
N ARG A 16 -8.53 1.08 12.26
CA ARG A 16 -9.47 1.89 13.08
C ARG A 16 -9.06 3.35 13.10
N PRO A 17 -9.96 4.26 13.50
CA PRO A 17 -9.58 5.64 13.80
C PRO A 17 -8.46 5.69 14.83
N SER A 18 -7.51 6.61 14.63
CA SER A 18 -6.27 6.81 15.42
C SER A 18 -5.16 5.76 15.26
N ASP A 19 -5.36 4.71 14.47
CA ASP A 19 -4.26 3.79 14.13
C ASP A 19 -3.22 4.49 13.22
N LEU A 20 -1.96 4.06 13.29
CA LEU A 20 -0.92 4.40 12.34
C LEU A 20 -0.77 3.25 11.33
N VAL A 21 -1.10 3.53 10.07
CA VAL A 21 -0.99 2.56 8.97
C VAL A 21 0.19 2.92 8.08
N ALA A 22 1.14 2.00 7.89
CA ALA A 22 2.19 2.17 6.90
C ALA A 22 1.86 1.40 5.61
N VAL A 23 1.92 2.09 4.47
CA VAL A 23 1.71 1.53 3.14
C VAL A 23 3.03 1.47 2.41
N PHE A 24 3.53 0.27 2.15
CA PHE A 24 4.77 0.03 1.43
C PHE A 24 4.51 -0.19 -0.06
N GLY A 25 4.98 0.75 -0.88
CA GLY A 25 4.76 0.80 -2.33
C GLY A 25 3.55 1.65 -2.72
N ILE A 26 3.82 2.84 -3.29
CA ILE A 26 2.82 3.83 -3.69
C ILE A 26 2.67 3.84 -5.23
N GLY A 27 2.34 2.69 -5.77
CA GLY A 27 2.02 2.53 -7.19
C GLY A 27 0.52 2.44 -7.45
N GLY A 28 0.16 1.66 -8.47
CA GLY A 28 -1.23 1.46 -8.90
C GLY A 28 -2.18 0.91 -7.83
N LEU A 29 -1.66 0.23 -6.79
CA LEU A 29 -2.41 -0.20 -5.63
C LEU A 29 -2.24 0.80 -4.47
N GLY A 30 -1.00 1.19 -4.17
CA GLY A 30 -0.68 1.99 -2.98
C GLY A 30 -1.41 3.32 -2.91
N HIS A 31 -1.57 4.02 -4.05
CA HIS A 31 -2.30 5.28 -4.09
C HIS A 31 -3.79 5.14 -3.66
N LEU A 32 -4.37 3.95 -3.79
CA LEU A 32 -5.72 3.65 -3.31
C LEU A 32 -5.71 3.14 -1.87
N ALA A 33 -4.73 2.29 -1.49
CA ALA A 33 -4.62 1.74 -0.14
C ALA A 33 -4.51 2.85 0.91
N LEU A 34 -3.67 3.87 0.66
CA LEU A 34 -3.53 5.00 1.56
C LEU A 34 -4.85 5.76 1.76
N GLN A 35 -5.61 5.95 0.68
CA GLN A 35 -6.90 6.63 0.75
C GLN A 35 -7.94 5.82 1.54
N TYR A 36 -7.98 4.49 1.36
CA TYR A 36 -8.87 3.64 2.18
C TYR A 36 -8.47 3.63 3.65
N ALA A 37 -7.18 3.68 3.97
CA ALA A 37 -6.73 3.83 5.35
C ALA A 37 -7.17 5.19 5.94
N LYS A 38 -7.09 6.27 5.15
CA LYS A 38 -7.64 7.59 5.54
C LYS A 38 -9.16 7.55 5.73
N VAL A 39 -9.90 6.88 4.85
CA VAL A 39 -11.36 6.69 4.98
C VAL A 39 -11.70 5.91 6.26
N ALA A 40 -10.85 4.97 6.67
CA ALA A 40 -11.00 4.25 7.94
C ALA A 40 -10.63 5.11 9.17
N GLY A 41 -10.11 6.33 8.98
CA GLY A 41 -9.77 7.28 10.05
C GLY A 41 -8.34 7.17 10.57
N ALA A 42 -7.47 6.41 9.91
CA ALA A 42 -6.08 6.22 10.31
C ALA A 42 -5.18 7.41 9.90
N SER A 43 -4.07 7.56 10.61
CA SER A 43 -2.89 8.27 10.12
C SER A 43 -2.09 7.36 9.19
N VAL A 44 -1.55 7.89 8.09
CA VAL A 44 -0.88 7.09 7.06
C VAL A 44 0.55 7.51 6.86
N VAL A 45 1.46 6.53 6.91
CA VAL A 45 2.84 6.65 6.43
C VAL A 45 2.94 5.99 5.06
N ALA A 46 3.29 6.75 4.04
CA ALA A 46 3.55 6.23 2.70
C ALA A 46 5.07 5.98 2.53
N VAL A 47 5.43 4.77 2.12
CA VAL A 47 6.82 4.35 1.91
C VAL A 47 7.01 3.97 0.46
N ASP A 48 7.93 4.62 -0.24
CA ASP A 48 8.31 4.30 -1.62
C ASP A 48 9.79 4.62 -1.87
N LEU A 49 10.27 4.31 -3.07
CA LEU A 49 11.64 4.59 -3.53
C LEU A 49 11.72 5.85 -4.41
N LEU A 50 10.59 6.41 -4.83
CA LEU A 50 10.50 7.51 -5.78
C LEU A 50 9.77 8.70 -5.16
N ASP A 51 10.42 9.88 -5.22
CA ASP A 51 9.85 11.11 -4.65
C ASP A 51 8.53 11.51 -5.34
N SER A 52 8.41 11.29 -6.65
CA SER A 52 7.15 11.56 -7.38
C SER A 52 5.96 10.77 -6.80
N LYS A 53 6.19 9.53 -6.37
CA LYS A 53 5.18 8.70 -5.71
C LYS A 53 4.83 9.23 -4.32
N LEU A 54 5.83 9.73 -3.60
CA LEU A 54 5.65 10.29 -2.26
C LEU A 54 4.93 11.65 -2.32
N GLU A 55 5.22 12.48 -3.31
CA GLU A 55 4.46 13.72 -3.54
C GLU A 55 2.99 13.41 -3.85
N LEU A 56 2.73 12.44 -4.75
CA LEU A 56 1.37 11.97 -5.00
C LEU A 56 0.69 11.45 -3.72
N ALA A 57 1.44 10.72 -2.87
CA ALA A 57 0.90 10.24 -1.59
C ALA A 57 0.47 11.40 -0.67
N LYS A 58 1.26 12.48 -0.59
CA LYS A 58 0.91 13.70 0.17
C LYS A 58 -0.36 14.34 -0.37
N GLU A 59 -0.46 14.49 -1.69
CA GLU A 59 -1.66 15.05 -2.34
C GLU A 59 -2.93 14.23 -2.06
N LEU A 60 -2.77 12.90 -1.91
CA LEU A 60 -3.85 11.96 -1.62
C LEU A 60 -4.12 11.80 -0.11
N GLY A 61 -3.43 12.55 0.73
CA GLY A 61 -3.69 12.66 2.16
C GLY A 61 -2.84 11.80 3.09
N ALA A 62 -1.68 11.30 2.62
CA ALA A 62 -0.71 10.69 3.52
C ALA A 62 -0.19 11.73 4.54
N ASP A 63 -0.15 11.37 5.82
CA ASP A 63 0.31 12.25 6.90
C ASP A 63 1.84 12.31 6.94
N TYR A 64 2.49 11.23 6.55
CA TYR A 64 3.94 11.08 6.53
C TYR A 64 4.39 10.37 5.26
N THR A 65 5.59 10.69 4.79
CA THR A 65 6.21 10.03 3.62
C THR A 65 7.66 9.68 3.93
N VAL A 66 8.10 8.53 3.43
CA VAL A 66 9.47 8.03 3.61
C VAL A 66 10.03 7.53 2.28
N ASN A 67 11.11 8.16 1.81
CA ASN A 67 11.88 7.62 0.70
C ASN A 67 12.86 6.57 1.24
N ALA A 68 12.58 5.29 0.97
CA ALA A 68 13.37 4.17 1.51
C ALA A 68 14.76 4.00 0.85
N LYS A 69 15.13 4.86 -0.12
CA LYS A 69 16.51 4.99 -0.63
C LYS A 69 17.35 5.94 0.24
N GLU A 70 16.71 6.94 0.86
CA GLU A 70 17.37 8.03 1.55
C GLU A 70 17.31 7.88 3.07
N GLN A 71 16.23 7.26 3.58
CA GLN A 71 15.99 7.09 5.00
C GLN A 71 15.52 5.67 5.31
N ASP A 72 15.95 5.13 6.45
CA ASP A 72 15.44 3.83 6.91
C ASP A 72 13.98 3.96 7.36
N PRO A 73 13.03 3.30 6.65
CA PRO A 73 11.62 3.35 7.01
C PRO A 73 11.33 2.72 8.37
N ILE A 74 12.15 1.77 8.82
CA ILE A 74 11.99 1.14 10.13
C ILE A 74 12.24 2.17 11.22
N GLU A 75 13.39 2.84 11.19
CA GLU A 75 13.73 3.86 12.18
C GLU A 75 12.71 4.99 12.20
N TYR A 76 12.30 5.46 11.02
CA TYR A 76 11.32 6.54 10.93
C TYR A 76 9.97 6.13 11.53
N ILE A 77 9.41 4.99 11.13
CA ILE A 77 8.09 4.55 11.62
C ILE A 77 8.16 4.21 13.12
N GLN A 78 9.26 3.63 13.60
CA GLN A 78 9.46 3.38 15.02
C GLN A 78 9.57 4.70 15.83
N SER A 79 10.13 5.76 15.26
CA SER A 79 10.17 7.08 15.92
C SER A 79 8.77 7.69 16.13
N LEU A 80 7.80 7.29 15.31
CA LEU A 80 6.38 7.63 15.46
C LEU A 80 5.62 6.71 16.43
N GLY A 81 6.31 5.73 17.05
CA GLY A 81 5.73 4.76 17.98
C GLY A 81 5.47 3.37 17.35
N GLY A 82 5.84 3.18 16.09
CA GLY A 82 5.60 1.97 15.32
C GLY A 82 4.19 1.88 14.74
N ALA A 83 4.05 1.17 13.62
CA ALA A 83 2.78 1.04 12.92
C ALA A 83 1.83 0.04 13.62
N ASP A 84 0.56 0.40 13.71
CA ASP A 84 -0.52 -0.52 14.09
C ASP A 84 -0.74 -1.57 13.01
N GLN A 85 -0.75 -1.13 11.77
CA GLN A 85 -0.87 -2.00 10.62
C GLN A 85 0.14 -1.61 9.55
N VAL A 86 0.61 -2.61 8.81
CA VAL A 86 1.37 -2.40 7.58
C VAL A 86 0.70 -3.14 6.44
N VAL A 87 0.58 -2.48 5.28
CA VAL A 87 0.05 -3.06 4.04
C VAL A 87 1.18 -3.08 3.02
N VAL A 88 1.58 -4.28 2.57
CA VAL A 88 2.73 -4.44 1.69
C VAL A 88 2.29 -4.67 0.25
N LEU A 89 2.55 -3.69 -0.59
CA LEU A 89 2.19 -3.63 -2.02
C LEU A 89 3.42 -3.54 -2.92
N ALA A 90 4.60 -3.32 -2.33
CA ALA A 90 5.88 -3.32 -3.04
C ALA A 90 6.32 -4.76 -3.36
N VAL A 91 6.73 -5.01 -4.60
CA VAL A 91 7.17 -6.33 -5.09
C VAL A 91 8.67 -6.57 -4.76
N SER A 92 9.02 -6.49 -3.48
CA SER A 92 10.40 -6.67 -2.99
C SER A 92 10.42 -7.34 -1.62
N PRO A 93 11.14 -8.47 -1.43
CA PRO A 93 11.30 -9.11 -0.12
C PRO A 93 11.79 -8.16 0.97
N LYS A 94 12.71 -7.25 0.61
CA LYS A 94 13.21 -6.21 1.53
C LYS A 94 12.08 -5.33 2.08
N ALA A 95 11.09 -4.98 1.26
CA ALA A 95 9.95 -4.19 1.71
C ALA A 95 9.09 -4.95 2.74
N PHE A 96 8.94 -6.27 2.58
CA PHE A 96 8.24 -7.12 3.55
C PHE A 96 8.99 -7.17 4.89
N GLU A 97 10.32 -7.33 4.88
CA GLU A 97 11.12 -7.31 6.09
C GLU A 97 11.09 -5.93 6.79
N GLN A 98 11.18 -4.85 6.04
CA GLN A 98 11.07 -3.49 6.57
C GLN A 98 9.67 -3.26 7.18
N ALA A 99 8.61 -3.69 6.49
CA ALA A 99 7.23 -3.59 6.97
C ALA A 99 7.03 -4.36 8.28
N PHE A 100 7.53 -5.59 8.37
CA PHE A 100 7.48 -6.39 9.60
C PHE A 100 8.18 -5.68 10.76
N ASN A 101 9.39 -5.18 10.54
CA ASN A 101 10.18 -4.52 11.58
C ASN A 101 9.63 -3.12 11.98
N SER A 102 8.78 -2.52 11.15
CA SER A 102 8.11 -1.25 11.45
C SER A 102 6.90 -1.39 12.39
N LEU A 103 6.43 -2.62 12.64
CA LEU A 103 5.26 -2.87 13.50
C LEU A 103 5.57 -2.61 14.97
N LYS A 104 4.60 -2.00 15.65
CA LYS A 104 4.55 -1.98 17.11
C LYS A 104 4.08 -3.30 17.70
N ARG A 105 4.05 -3.39 19.05
CA ARG A 105 3.43 -4.54 19.75
C ARG A 105 1.95 -4.67 19.38
N GLY A 106 1.51 -5.91 19.11
CA GLY A 106 0.14 -6.23 18.71
C GLY A 106 -0.18 -5.82 17.26
N GLY A 107 0.81 -5.34 16.50
CA GLY A 107 0.60 -4.87 15.13
C GLY A 107 0.24 -5.99 14.14
N THR A 108 -0.38 -5.59 13.04
CA THR A 108 -0.80 -6.51 11.97
C THR A 108 -0.12 -6.17 10.64
N MET A 109 0.52 -7.16 10.03
CA MET A 109 1.05 -7.09 8.67
C MET A 109 0.07 -7.73 7.69
N VAL A 110 -0.27 -7.02 6.63
CA VAL A 110 -1.06 -7.56 5.52
C VAL A 110 -0.20 -7.65 4.27
N MET A 111 0.00 -8.87 3.81
CA MET A 111 0.78 -9.21 2.62
C MET A 111 -0.15 -9.26 1.42
N VAL A 112 0.13 -8.45 0.39
CA VAL A 112 -0.71 -8.33 -0.81
C VAL A 112 0.11 -8.50 -2.08
N ALA A 113 1.30 -7.90 -2.16
CA ALA A 113 2.18 -8.03 -3.30
C ALA A 113 2.74 -9.45 -3.43
N LEU A 114 3.06 -9.83 -4.67
CA LEU A 114 3.60 -11.14 -5.04
C LEU A 114 4.95 -10.94 -5.73
N PRO A 115 6.05 -10.80 -4.99
CA PRO A 115 7.38 -10.73 -5.57
C PRO A 115 7.79 -12.05 -6.20
N ALA A 116 8.65 -12.02 -7.21
CA ALA A 116 9.18 -13.22 -7.87
C ALA A 116 10.06 -14.05 -6.90
N ASP A 117 10.93 -13.37 -6.14
CA ASP A 117 11.55 -13.94 -4.96
C ASP A 117 10.57 -13.78 -3.80
N ASN A 118 9.96 -14.88 -3.40
CA ASN A 118 8.76 -14.88 -2.55
C ASN A 118 8.99 -15.35 -1.12
N ASP A 119 10.26 -15.46 -0.71
CA ASP A 119 10.63 -15.86 0.65
C ASP A 119 11.05 -14.65 1.48
N MET A 120 10.68 -14.65 2.75
CA MET A 120 11.17 -13.70 3.75
C MET A 120 11.54 -14.41 5.05
N THR A 121 12.56 -13.92 5.74
CA THR A 121 12.91 -14.41 7.07
C THR A 121 11.95 -13.85 8.12
N LEU A 122 11.30 -14.72 8.88
CA LEU A 122 10.44 -14.36 10.00
C LEU A 122 11.16 -14.59 11.33
N PRO A 123 11.51 -13.54 12.09
CA PRO A 123 12.17 -13.69 13.39
C PRO A 123 11.15 -14.16 14.45
N ILE A 124 11.23 -15.44 14.81
CA ILE A 124 10.27 -16.10 15.74
C ILE A 124 10.19 -15.36 17.07
N PHE A 125 11.34 -15.04 17.68
CA PHE A 125 11.40 -14.38 18.98
C PHE A 125 10.65 -13.02 18.98
N GLN A 126 10.90 -12.19 17.98
CA GLN A 126 10.24 -10.88 17.88
C GLN A 126 8.73 -11.03 17.61
N THR A 127 8.36 -11.98 16.74
CA THR A 127 6.95 -12.26 16.41
C THR A 127 6.16 -12.62 17.66
N VAL A 128 6.73 -13.50 18.50
CA VAL A 128 6.11 -13.95 19.76
C VAL A 128 6.06 -12.81 20.77
N LEU A 129 7.18 -12.16 21.05
CA LEU A 129 7.23 -11.10 22.08
C LEU A 129 6.41 -9.88 21.76
N LYS A 130 6.33 -9.52 20.48
CA LYS A 130 5.49 -8.39 20.04
C LYS A 130 4.04 -8.78 19.82
N GLY A 131 3.69 -10.08 19.76
CA GLY A 131 2.33 -10.55 19.45
C GLY A 131 1.89 -10.13 18.04
N ILE A 132 2.77 -10.24 17.04
CA ILE A 132 2.52 -9.81 15.66
C ILE A 132 1.52 -10.75 14.98
N THR A 133 0.60 -10.18 14.23
CA THR A 133 -0.28 -10.92 13.32
C THR A 133 0.16 -10.71 11.87
N ILE A 134 0.27 -11.80 11.09
CA ILE A 134 0.55 -11.75 9.66
C ILE A 134 -0.65 -12.34 8.92
N LYS A 135 -1.13 -11.63 7.90
CA LYS A 135 -2.29 -12.02 7.10
C LYS A 135 -1.99 -11.87 5.61
N GLY A 136 -2.34 -12.87 4.81
CA GLY A 136 -2.44 -12.71 3.35
C GLY A 136 -3.78 -12.08 2.98
N SER A 137 -3.79 -11.26 1.93
CA SER A 137 -5.02 -10.70 1.38
C SER A 137 -4.98 -10.71 -0.14
N ILE A 138 -5.94 -11.39 -0.75
CA ILE A 138 -6.07 -11.46 -2.20
C ILE A 138 -7.42 -10.88 -2.63
N VAL A 139 -7.39 -9.95 -3.62
CA VAL A 139 -8.57 -9.33 -4.23
C VAL A 139 -9.64 -8.95 -3.19
N GLY A 140 -10.86 -9.42 -3.35
CA GLY A 140 -11.98 -9.19 -2.45
C GLY A 140 -13.24 -9.88 -2.94
N THR A 141 -14.32 -9.71 -2.20
CA THR A 141 -15.64 -10.28 -2.50
C THR A 141 -16.50 -9.29 -3.32
N ARG A 142 -17.64 -9.77 -3.82
CA ARG A 142 -18.65 -8.90 -4.47
C ARG A 142 -19.15 -7.81 -3.51
N LYS A 143 -19.23 -8.11 -2.22
CA LYS A 143 -19.60 -7.13 -1.19
C LYS A 143 -18.53 -6.05 -1.07
N ASP A 144 -17.26 -6.44 -0.98
CA ASP A 144 -16.15 -5.48 -0.93
C ASP A 144 -16.14 -4.58 -2.18
N MET A 145 -16.46 -5.11 -3.35
CA MET A 145 -16.58 -4.33 -4.58
C MET A 145 -17.72 -3.29 -4.50
N ALA A 146 -18.89 -3.68 -4.00
CA ALA A 146 -20.00 -2.75 -3.81
C ALA A 146 -19.66 -1.63 -2.83
N GLU A 147 -18.96 -1.96 -1.73
CA GLU A 147 -18.48 -1.00 -0.74
C GLU A 147 -17.46 -0.02 -1.38
N VAL A 148 -16.55 -0.51 -2.23
CA VAL A 148 -15.59 0.32 -2.98
C VAL A 148 -16.29 1.33 -3.87
N PHE A 149 -17.28 0.90 -4.66
CA PHE A 149 -18.03 1.80 -5.53
C PHE A 149 -18.82 2.84 -4.73
N GLU A 150 -19.38 2.47 -3.58
CA GLU A 150 -20.09 3.41 -2.73
C GLU A 150 -19.15 4.46 -2.13
N ILE A 151 -17.98 4.06 -1.64
CA ILE A 151 -16.95 4.98 -1.13
C ILE A 151 -16.50 5.95 -2.23
N HIS A 152 -16.30 5.46 -3.45
CA HIS A 152 -15.93 6.29 -4.59
C HIS A 152 -17.05 7.26 -4.99
N ARG A 153 -18.31 6.79 -5.03
CA ARG A 153 -19.49 7.62 -5.29
C ARG A 153 -19.64 8.78 -4.30
N GLN A 154 -19.22 8.55 -3.04
CA GLN A 154 -19.17 9.59 -2.00
C GLN A 154 -18.01 10.57 -2.17
N GLY A 155 -17.19 10.44 -3.21
CA GLY A 155 -16.04 11.31 -3.46
C GLY A 155 -14.87 11.12 -2.48
N LYS A 156 -14.86 10.02 -1.71
CA LYS A 156 -13.84 9.77 -0.68
C LYS A 156 -12.55 9.17 -1.22
N THR A 157 -12.54 8.74 -2.47
CA THR A 157 -11.34 8.20 -3.14
C THR A 157 -11.21 8.76 -4.54
N LYS A 158 -9.97 8.98 -4.96
CA LYS A 158 -9.61 9.44 -6.31
C LYS A 158 -8.72 8.39 -6.96
N VAL A 159 -9.13 7.90 -8.13
CA VAL A 159 -8.30 7.01 -8.95
C VAL A 159 -7.41 7.86 -9.83
N ILE A 160 -6.10 7.70 -9.70
CA ILE A 160 -5.13 8.36 -10.57
C ILE A 160 -4.84 7.42 -11.74
N SER A 161 -5.17 7.88 -12.95
CA SER A 161 -4.94 7.10 -14.17
C SER A 161 -4.58 8.00 -15.35
N GLN A 162 -3.78 7.46 -16.25
CA GLN A 162 -3.43 8.06 -17.54
C GLN A 162 -4.09 7.23 -18.63
N SER A 163 -4.77 7.89 -19.56
CA SER A 163 -5.35 7.23 -20.72
C SER A 163 -4.28 7.02 -21.80
N ARG A 164 -4.27 5.85 -22.40
CA ARG A 164 -3.37 5.45 -23.49
C ARG A 164 -4.17 4.79 -24.61
N LYS A 165 -3.59 4.77 -25.80
CA LYS A 165 -4.14 4.01 -26.93
C LYS A 165 -3.59 2.60 -26.94
N LEU A 166 -4.36 1.64 -27.47
CA LEU A 166 -3.95 0.25 -27.49
C LEU A 166 -2.66 0.01 -28.32
N GLU A 167 -2.41 0.86 -29.31
CA GLU A 167 -1.22 0.77 -30.17
C GLU A 167 0.10 0.94 -29.38
N SER A 168 0.08 1.66 -28.24
CA SER A 168 1.24 1.88 -27.37
C SER A 168 1.45 0.77 -26.33
N VAL A 169 0.70 -0.34 -26.38
CA VAL A 169 0.66 -1.35 -25.30
C VAL A 169 2.04 -1.88 -24.90
N ASN A 170 2.96 -2.11 -25.85
CA ASN A 170 4.28 -2.63 -25.54
C ASN A 170 5.14 -1.59 -24.81
N GLU A 171 5.10 -0.31 -25.25
CA GLU A 171 5.77 0.80 -24.60
C GLU A 171 5.19 1.04 -23.20
N ASP A 172 3.88 0.93 -23.06
CA ASP A 172 3.18 1.11 -21.77
C ASP A 172 3.54 -0.01 -20.77
N PHE A 173 3.77 -1.25 -21.24
CA PHE A 173 4.30 -2.32 -20.39
C PHE A 173 5.71 -1.98 -19.89
N ASP A 174 6.59 -1.52 -20.79
CA ASP A 174 7.95 -1.09 -20.42
C ASP A 174 7.92 0.08 -19.42
N ASP A 175 7.03 1.03 -19.61
CA ASP A 175 6.87 2.17 -18.70
C ASP A 175 6.40 1.72 -17.30
N VAL A 176 5.48 0.75 -17.22
CA VAL A 176 5.05 0.18 -15.94
C VAL A 176 6.18 -0.61 -15.27
N GLU A 177 6.90 -1.44 -16.02
CA GLU A 177 8.02 -2.25 -15.52
C GLU A 177 9.15 -1.38 -14.95
N HIS A 178 9.46 -0.28 -15.63
CA HIS A 178 10.50 0.66 -15.21
C HIS A 178 10.03 1.76 -14.24
N GLY A 179 8.80 1.65 -13.73
CA GLY A 179 8.26 2.56 -12.71
C GLY A 179 7.98 4.00 -13.18
N LYS A 180 7.91 4.24 -14.50
CA LYS A 180 7.66 5.56 -15.09
C LYS A 180 6.19 6.01 -15.02
N VAL A 181 5.31 5.13 -14.57
CA VAL A 181 3.87 5.41 -14.42
C VAL A 181 3.56 5.76 -12.97
N ASP A 182 2.90 6.88 -12.73
CA ASP A 182 2.61 7.34 -11.36
C ASP A 182 1.65 6.41 -10.62
N ALA A 183 0.57 5.96 -11.26
CA ALA A 183 -0.36 5.04 -10.62
C ALA A 183 -0.92 3.99 -11.60
N ARG A 184 -1.86 4.36 -12.49
CA ARG A 184 -2.53 3.40 -13.41
C ARG A 184 -2.46 3.88 -14.85
N LEU A 185 -2.33 2.93 -15.78
CA LEU A 185 -2.64 3.14 -17.19
C LEU A 185 -3.98 2.50 -17.54
N VAL A 186 -4.75 3.17 -18.38
CA VAL A 186 -6.05 2.70 -18.87
C VAL A 186 -6.09 2.88 -20.37
N PHE A 187 -6.32 1.80 -21.12
CA PHE A 187 -6.50 1.89 -22.57
C PHE A 187 -7.89 2.42 -22.91
N ASP A 188 -7.94 3.46 -23.74
CA ASP A 188 -9.18 3.99 -24.29
C ASP A 188 -9.37 3.44 -25.69
N PHE A 189 -10.45 2.71 -25.88
CA PHE A 189 -10.82 2.06 -27.16
C PHE A 189 -11.73 2.92 -28.04
N ARG A 190 -11.94 4.16 -27.68
CA ARG A 190 -12.76 5.11 -28.44
C ARG A 190 -11.92 5.94 -29.42
#